data_17016522e38710c4ee2319017b9ff3a2
#
_entry.id   17016522e38710c4ee2319017b9ff3a2
#
_cell.length_a   1.000
_cell.length_b   1.000
_cell.length_c   1.000
_cell.angle_alpha   90.00
_cell.angle_beta   90.00
_cell.angle_gamma   90.00
#
_symmetry.space_group_name_H-M   'P 1'
#
loop_
_entity.id
_entity.type
_entity.pdbx_description
1 polymer ?
#
loop_
_entity_poly.entity_id
_entity_poly.type
_entity_poly.pdbx_seq_one_letter_code
_entity_poly.pdbx_strand_id
1 'polypeptide(L)'
;LCPQMSPFHFSLLQAAFNSCGYNLEVLPNDNKHAVDVGLKYVNNDACYPSLIVVGQIMDALLSGKYDLNKTAVVMSQTGGGCRASNYVGFIRRALEKAGYPQIPVISLNLSSLESNPGFKLNASLIQKGMYCLVFGDILMRCIYATRPYEAVPGSTNELHKKWVQKITDFVSTDKLVSHKKYKQYCREMVHDFDVLPRLDIQKPKVGIVGEILVK
;
A
#
# COMPACT_ATOMS: atom_id res chain seq x y z
N LEU A 1 7.86 2.81 8.85
CA LEU A 1 6.60 3.40 8.39
C LEU A 1 6.53 3.39 6.88
N CYS A 2 5.36 3.13 6.32
CA CYS A 2 5.10 3.12 4.88
C CYS A 2 3.84 3.94 4.59
N PRO A 3 3.86 4.90 3.65
CA PRO A 3 2.66 5.65 3.31
C PRO A 3 1.64 4.74 2.61
N GLN A 4 0.36 4.96 2.85
CA GLN A 4 -0.72 4.26 2.17
C GLN A 4 -0.88 4.78 0.75
N MET A 5 -0.69 3.94 -0.24
CA MET A 5 -0.84 4.29 -1.66
C MET A 5 -1.94 3.48 -2.36
N SER A 6 -2.34 2.34 -1.78
CA SER A 6 -3.42 1.51 -2.30
C SER A 6 -4.03 0.67 -1.18
N PRO A 7 -5.29 0.90 -0.80
CA PRO A 7 -5.91 0.21 0.33
C PRO A 7 -6.07 -1.30 0.10
N PHE A 8 -6.09 -1.75 -1.15
CA PHE A 8 -6.21 -3.18 -1.48
C PHE A 8 -4.89 -3.95 -1.39
N HIS A 9 -3.76 -3.26 -1.58
CA HIS A 9 -2.45 -3.90 -1.69
C HIS A 9 -1.61 -3.76 -0.42
N PHE A 10 -1.60 -2.56 0.17
CA PHE A 10 -0.64 -2.22 1.22
C PHE A 10 -0.88 -2.97 2.53
N SER A 11 -2.13 -3.28 2.87
CA SER A 11 -2.45 -4.13 4.02
C SER A 11 -1.90 -5.57 3.86
N LEU A 12 -1.99 -6.12 2.65
CA LEU A 12 -1.46 -7.45 2.34
C LEU A 12 0.08 -7.44 2.31
N LEU A 13 0.67 -6.39 1.74
CA LEU A 13 2.12 -6.20 1.74
C LEU A 13 2.65 -6.06 3.18
N GLN A 14 1.96 -5.31 4.05
CA GLN A 14 2.30 -5.22 5.46
C GLN A 14 2.39 -6.61 6.11
N ALA A 15 1.40 -7.48 5.87
CA ALA A 15 1.41 -8.84 6.39
C ALA A 15 2.61 -9.66 5.86
N ALA A 16 2.94 -9.53 4.56
CA ALA A 16 4.09 -10.19 3.96
C ALA A 16 5.42 -9.72 4.58
N PHE A 17 5.61 -8.42 4.79
CA PHE A 17 6.81 -7.86 5.43
C PHE A 17 6.93 -8.34 6.89
N ASN A 18 5.84 -8.24 7.65
CA ASN A 18 5.82 -8.61 9.05
C ASN A 18 6.11 -10.11 9.25
N SER A 19 5.64 -10.95 8.33
CA SER A 19 5.96 -12.39 8.34
C SER A 19 7.42 -12.72 8.02
N CYS A 20 8.17 -11.77 7.50
CA CYS A 20 9.60 -11.91 7.19
C CYS A 20 10.52 -11.20 8.20
N GLY A 21 9.99 -10.83 9.36
CA GLY A 21 10.76 -10.25 10.47
C GLY A 21 10.88 -8.72 10.43
N TYR A 22 10.16 -8.04 9.55
CA TYR A 22 10.07 -6.58 9.52
C TYR A 22 8.82 -6.11 10.26
N ASN A 23 8.95 -5.09 11.08
CA ASN A 23 7.80 -4.42 11.70
C ASN A 23 7.36 -3.26 10.79
N LEU A 24 6.65 -3.58 9.70
CA LEU A 24 6.11 -2.60 8.78
C LEU A 24 4.73 -2.12 9.27
N GLU A 25 4.56 -0.82 9.38
CA GLU A 25 3.27 -0.18 9.62
C GLU A 25 2.91 0.69 8.41
N VAL A 26 1.76 0.39 7.80
CA VAL A 26 1.19 1.19 6.72
C VAL A 26 0.33 2.30 7.32
N LEU A 27 0.70 3.54 7.03
CA LEU A 27 0.05 4.73 7.58
C LEU A 27 -1.36 4.91 6.98
N PRO A 28 -2.34 5.33 7.76
CA PRO A 28 -3.67 5.63 7.25
C PRO A 28 -3.62 6.82 6.27
N ASN A 29 -4.47 6.79 5.24
CA ASN A 29 -4.60 7.84 4.23
C ASN A 29 -6.00 8.45 4.27
N ASP A 30 -6.39 9.03 5.38
CA ASP A 30 -7.79 9.35 5.62
C ASP A 30 -8.05 10.77 6.13
N ASN A 31 -7.02 11.61 6.28
CA ASN A 31 -7.24 12.93 6.84
C ASN A 31 -6.62 14.08 6.01
N LYS A 32 -7.32 15.21 6.01
CA LYS A 32 -6.86 16.45 5.40
C LYS A 32 -5.58 16.98 6.07
N HIS A 33 -5.37 16.65 7.34
CA HIS A 33 -4.21 17.13 8.10
C HIS A 33 -2.88 16.70 7.47
N ALA A 34 -2.81 15.48 6.94
CA ALA A 34 -1.62 15.02 6.21
C ALA A 34 -1.30 15.92 4.99
N VAL A 35 -2.31 16.40 4.28
CA VAL A 35 -2.11 17.35 3.16
C VAL A 35 -1.55 18.68 3.69
N ASP A 36 -2.14 19.23 4.75
CA ASP A 36 -1.71 20.49 5.34
C ASP A 36 -0.27 20.41 5.89
N VAL A 37 0.10 19.25 6.46
CA VAL A 37 1.48 18.96 6.87
C VAL A 37 2.39 18.85 5.66
N GLY A 38 1.98 18.13 4.63
CA GLY A 38 2.75 17.97 3.38
C GLY A 38 3.11 19.30 2.73
N LEU A 39 2.19 20.25 2.69
CA LEU A 39 2.40 21.60 2.15
C LEU A 39 3.50 22.40 2.89
N LYS A 40 3.81 22.07 4.13
CA LYS A 40 4.90 22.72 4.91
C LYS A 40 6.28 22.24 4.49
N TYR A 41 6.37 21.01 3.95
CA TYR A 41 7.65 20.34 3.68
C TYR A 41 7.94 20.14 2.21
N VAL A 42 6.92 20.09 1.36
CA VAL A 42 7.04 19.90 -0.09
C VAL A 42 6.62 21.18 -0.81
N ASN A 43 7.31 21.52 -1.90
CA ASN A 43 6.89 22.63 -2.73
C ASN A 43 5.51 22.33 -3.34
N ASN A 44 4.60 23.32 -3.30
CA ASN A 44 3.25 23.23 -3.88
C ASN A 44 3.22 23.03 -5.40
N ASP A 45 4.33 23.29 -6.11
CA ASP A 45 4.50 22.95 -7.52
C ASP A 45 4.74 21.46 -7.76
N ALA A 46 4.96 20.66 -6.71
CA ALA A 46 5.04 19.22 -6.81
C ALA A 46 3.65 18.60 -7.05
N CYS A 47 3.63 17.38 -7.61
CA CYS A 47 2.36 16.69 -7.82
C CYS A 47 1.64 16.39 -6.50
N TYR A 48 0.31 16.41 -6.51
CA TYR A 48 -0.51 16.18 -5.33
C TYR A 48 -0.19 14.87 -4.57
N PRO A 49 0.07 13.73 -5.25
CA PRO A 49 0.50 12.51 -4.59
C PRO A 49 1.76 12.68 -3.73
N SER A 50 2.73 13.52 -4.15
CA SER A 50 3.93 13.75 -3.35
C SER A 50 3.64 14.50 -2.05
N LEU A 51 2.68 15.44 -2.08
CA LEU A 51 2.22 16.15 -0.89
C LEU A 51 1.60 15.19 0.12
N ILE A 52 0.72 14.29 -0.35
CA ILE A 52 0.06 13.30 0.52
C ILE A 52 1.08 12.32 1.12
N VAL A 53 1.96 11.76 0.29
CA VAL A 53 2.96 10.78 0.74
C VAL A 53 3.90 11.37 1.78
N VAL A 54 4.46 12.54 1.52
CA VAL A 54 5.34 13.21 2.49
C VAL A 54 4.55 13.65 3.71
N GLY A 55 3.32 14.15 3.51
CA GLY A 55 2.45 14.59 4.59
C GLY A 55 2.09 13.47 5.55
N GLN A 56 1.70 12.28 5.08
CA GLN A 56 1.43 11.12 5.93
C GLN A 56 2.64 10.74 6.79
N ILE A 57 3.82 10.72 6.19
CA ILE A 57 5.04 10.37 6.89
C ILE A 57 5.37 11.42 7.96
N MET A 58 5.34 12.68 7.58
CA MET A 58 5.66 13.77 8.51
C MET A 58 4.62 13.92 9.62
N ASP A 59 3.34 13.76 9.31
CA ASP A 59 2.26 13.76 10.30
C ASP A 59 2.46 12.64 11.34
N ALA A 60 2.76 11.43 10.87
CA ALA A 60 3.05 10.30 11.75
C ALA A 60 4.27 10.57 12.65
N LEU A 61 5.38 11.03 12.08
CA LEU A 61 6.60 11.29 12.85
C LEU A 61 6.44 12.45 13.86
N LEU A 62 5.66 13.47 13.52
CA LEU A 62 5.38 14.60 14.39
C LEU A 62 4.32 14.30 15.46
N SER A 63 3.58 13.22 15.33
CA SER A 63 2.50 12.84 16.26
C SER A 63 2.98 12.46 17.66
N GLY A 64 4.27 12.18 17.85
CA GLY A 64 4.84 11.67 19.10
C GLY A 64 4.55 10.19 19.38
N LYS A 65 3.86 9.49 18.47
CA LYS A 65 3.54 8.06 18.62
C LYS A 65 4.74 7.13 18.44
N TYR A 66 5.76 7.58 17.73
CA TYR A 66 6.87 6.73 17.28
C TYR A 66 8.17 7.17 17.93
N ASP A 67 8.98 6.19 18.35
CA ASP A 67 10.37 6.43 18.75
C ASP A 67 11.22 6.72 17.50
N LEU A 68 11.57 7.97 17.30
CA LEU A 68 12.30 8.44 16.11
C LEU A 68 13.68 7.77 15.94
N ASN A 69 14.27 7.27 17.03
CA ASN A 69 15.54 6.57 16.99
C ASN A 69 15.41 5.09 16.57
N LYS A 70 14.18 4.57 16.55
CA LYS A 70 13.87 3.18 16.15
C LYS A 70 12.97 3.12 14.92
N THR A 71 12.74 4.25 14.26
CA THR A 71 11.83 4.36 13.13
C THR A 71 12.62 4.55 11.84
N ALA A 72 12.20 3.86 10.79
CA ALA A 72 12.64 4.07 9.42
C ALA A 72 11.42 4.30 8.52
N VAL A 73 11.61 4.98 7.41
CA VAL A 73 10.61 5.17 6.38
C VAL A 73 10.91 4.26 5.20
N VAL A 74 9.89 3.60 4.67
CA VAL A 74 10.00 2.74 3.48
C VAL A 74 9.15 3.33 2.37
N MET A 75 9.73 3.46 1.18
CA MET A 75 9.05 3.96 -0.01
C MET A 75 9.52 3.22 -1.26
N SER A 76 8.60 2.91 -2.17
CA SER A 76 8.98 2.41 -3.49
C SER A 76 9.50 3.56 -4.35
N GLN A 77 10.52 3.26 -5.17
CA GLN A 77 11.08 4.22 -6.12
C GLN A 77 10.99 3.64 -7.52
N THR A 78 10.39 4.39 -8.43
CA THR A 78 10.34 4.03 -9.84
C THR A 78 11.49 4.69 -10.60
N GLY A 79 12.01 4.03 -11.63
CA GLY A 79 13.12 4.57 -12.46
C GLY A 79 12.67 5.38 -13.67
N GLY A 80 11.39 5.78 -13.75
CA GLY A 80 10.83 6.47 -14.91
C GLY A 80 10.94 8.01 -14.86
N GLY A 81 10.46 8.68 -15.90
CA GLY A 81 10.41 10.15 -15.99
C GLY A 81 9.34 10.82 -15.11
N CYS A 82 8.67 10.09 -14.23
CA CYS A 82 7.69 10.61 -13.28
C CYS A 82 8.38 11.17 -12.03
N ARG A 83 7.78 12.17 -11.40
CA ARG A 83 8.24 12.71 -10.09
C ARG A 83 8.20 11.66 -8.96
N ALA A 84 7.41 10.61 -9.09
CA ALA A 84 7.40 9.46 -8.18
C ALA A 84 8.78 8.79 -8.06
N SER A 85 9.63 8.91 -9.07
CA SER A 85 11.04 8.46 -9.00
C SER A 85 11.88 9.24 -8.00
N ASN A 86 11.39 10.39 -7.49
CA ASN A 86 12.10 11.26 -6.55
C ASN A 86 11.38 11.42 -5.19
N TYR A 87 10.35 10.62 -4.88
CA TYR A 87 9.67 10.71 -3.57
C TYR A 87 10.63 10.49 -2.40
N VAL A 88 11.58 9.57 -2.55
CA VAL A 88 12.64 9.36 -1.55
C VAL A 88 13.41 10.65 -1.27
N GLY A 89 13.78 11.40 -2.31
CA GLY A 89 14.44 12.70 -2.17
C GLY A 89 13.57 13.75 -1.48
N PHE A 90 12.26 13.80 -1.76
CA PHE A 90 11.34 14.69 -1.08
C PHE A 90 11.19 14.35 0.40
N ILE A 91 11.08 13.06 0.73
CA ILE A 91 11.01 12.60 2.11
C ILE A 91 12.28 12.97 2.88
N ARG A 92 13.47 12.73 2.31
CA ARG A 92 14.75 13.09 2.93
C ARG A 92 14.85 14.59 3.22
N ARG A 93 14.50 15.44 2.25
CA ARG A 93 14.46 16.90 2.45
C ARG A 93 13.46 17.33 3.52
N ALA A 94 12.31 16.68 3.58
CA ALA A 94 11.31 16.95 4.60
C ALA A 94 11.84 16.60 5.98
N LEU A 95 12.50 15.46 6.13
CA LEU A 95 13.15 15.04 7.38
C LEU A 95 14.26 16.01 7.81
N GLU A 96 15.14 16.42 6.89
CA GLU A 96 16.18 17.42 7.16
C GLU A 96 15.56 18.74 7.64
N LYS A 97 14.54 19.24 6.93
CA LYS A 97 13.85 20.48 7.28
C LYS A 97 13.14 20.41 8.64
N ALA A 98 12.69 19.22 9.03
CA ALA A 98 12.04 18.98 10.32
C ALA A 98 13.03 18.72 11.47
N GLY A 99 14.33 18.61 11.20
CA GLY A 99 15.36 18.32 12.20
C GLY A 99 15.52 16.84 12.52
N TYR A 100 15.08 15.94 11.62
CA TYR A 100 15.16 14.48 11.77
C TYR A 100 16.03 13.80 10.70
N PRO A 101 17.23 14.29 10.36
CA PRO A 101 18.07 13.74 9.30
C PRO A 101 18.55 12.31 9.60
N GLN A 102 18.50 11.88 10.87
CA GLN A 102 18.90 10.56 11.33
C GLN A 102 17.91 9.45 10.95
N ILE A 103 16.66 9.77 10.56
CA ILE A 103 15.67 8.76 10.19
C ILE A 103 16.00 8.17 8.83
N PRO A 104 16.27 6.85 8.73
CA PRO A 104 16.61 6.23 7.45
C PRO A 104 15.40 6.19 6.52
N VAL A 105 15.62 6.49 5.25
CA VAL A 105 14.62 6.31 4.19
C VAL A 105 15.06 5.17 3.28
N ILE A 106 14.37 4.05 3.38
CA ILE A 106 14.64 2.82 2.63
C ILE A 106 13.91 2.91 1.29
N SER A 107 14.69 2.89 0.21
CA SER A 107 14.17 2.83 -1.15
C SER A 107 13.96 1.38 -1.57
N LEU A 108 12.70 0.99 -1.78
CA LEU A 108 12.37 -0.30 -2.39
C LEU A 108 12.52 -0.18 -3.90
N ASN A 109 13.62 -0.70 -4.40
CA ASN A 109 13.98 -0.61 -5.80
C ASN A 109 14.48 -1.96 -6.31
N LEU A 110 13.93 -2.42 -7.43
CA LEU A 110 14.37 -3.66 -8.09
C LEU A 110 15.69 -3.48 -8.87
N SER A 111 16.05 -2.24 -9.19
CA SER A 111 17.25 -1.92 -9.98
C SER A 111 18.50 -1.65 -9.14
N SER A 112 18.48 -1.88 -7.84
CA SER A 112 19.62 -1.72 -6.92
C SER A 112 20.26 -0.32 -6.95
N LEU A 113 19.48 0.74 -7.19
CA LEU A 113 20.00 2.11 -7.23
C LEU A 113 20.54 2.61 -5.88
N GLU A 114 20.10 2.01 -4.78
CA GLU A 114 20.58 2.33 -3.45
C GLU A 114 20.78 1.07 -2.59
N SER A 115 21.92 0.97 -1.93
CA SER A 115 22.14 -0.04 -0.89
C SER A 115 21.53 0.47 0.42
N ASN A 116 20.62 -0.31 1.00
CA ASN A 116 20.02 0.00 2.30
C ASN A 116 20.56 -0.96 3.37
N PRO A 117 21.56 -0.55 4.16
CA PRO A 117 22.11 -1.39 5.24
C PRO A 117 20.98 -1.79 6.21
N GLY A 118 20.91 -3.08 6.53
CA GLY A 118 19.89 -3.60 7.44
C GLY A 118 18.58 -4.03 6.78
N PHE A 119 18.33 -3.69 5.52
CA PHE A 119 17.18 -4.18 4.76
C PHE A 119 17.60 -5.17 3.68
N LYS A 120 17.08 -6.39 3.73
CA LYS A 120 17.39 -7.45 2.77
C LYS A 120 16.11 -8.04 2.17
N LEU A 121 16.00 -8.00 0.86
CA LEU A 121 14.96 -8.73 0.14
C LEU A 121 15.35 -10.21 0.07
N ASN A 122 14.70 -11.05 0.89
CA ASN A 122 14.86 -12.50 0.79
C ASN A 122 13.83 -13.11 -0.18
N ALA A 123 14.07 -14.36 -0.62
CA ALA A 123 13.20 -15.05 -1.56
C ALA A 123 11.74 -15.18 -1.05
N SER A 124 11.56 -15.34 0.25
CA SER A 124 10.23 -15.44 0.87
C SER A 124 9.47 -14.12 0.75
N LEU A 125 10.11 -13.00 1.07
CA LEU A 125 9.50 -11.66 0.97
C LEU A 125 9.15 -11.31 -0.49
N ILE A 126 10.06 -11.62 -1.42
CA ILE A 126 9.82 -11.40 -2.86
C ILE A 126 8.61 -12.21 -3.33
N GLN A 127 8.57 -13.51 -3.04
CA GLN A 127 7.45 -14.37 -3.45
C GLN A 127 6.12 -13.89 -2.86
N LYS A 128 6.07 -13.64 -1.55
CA LYS A 128 4.86 -13.19 -0.87
C LYS A 128 4.43 -11.80 -1.35
N GLY A 129 5.37 -10.88 -1.52
CA GLY A 129 5.11 -9.56 -2.05
C GLY A 129 4.46 -9.60 -3.43
N MET A 130 5.00 -10.42 -4.35
CA MET A 130 4.41 -10.62 -5.67
C MET A 130 3.00 -11.22 -5.59
N TYR A 131 2.78 -12.20 -4.72
CA TYR A 131 1.44 -12.77 -4.55
C TYR A 131 0.45 -11.77 -3.93
N CYS A 132 0.89 -10.97 -2.97
CA CYS A 132 0.06 -9.91 -2.38
C CYS A 132 -0.34 -8.84 -3.40
N LEU A 133 0.55 -8.47 -4.31
CA LEU A 133 0.21 -7.56 -5.40
C LEU A 133 -0.89 -8.14 -6.30
N VAL A 134 -0.75 -9.40 -6.74
CA VAL A 134 -1.78 -10.04 -7.58
C VAL A 134 -3.09 -10.24 -6.81
N PHE A 135 -3.05 -10.65 -5.54
CA PHE A 135 -4.25 -10.74 -4.71
C PHE A 135 -4.96 -9.40 -4.57
N GLY A 136 -4.20 -8.31 -4.36
CA GLY A 136 -4.73 -6.95 -4.30
C GLY A 136 -5.43 -6.54 -5.60
N ASP A 137 -4.82 -6.85 -6.76
CA ASP A 137 -5.42 -6.59 -8.07
C ASP A 137 -6.73 -7.36 -8.28
N ILE A 138 -6.76 -8.66 -7.94
CA ILE A 138 -7.97 -9.48 -8.04
C ILE A 138 -9.05 -8.93 -7.12
N LEU A 139 -8.74 -8.67 -5.84
CA LEU A 139 -9.68 -8.10 -4.88
C LEU A 139 -10.26 -6.78 -5.39
N MET A 140 -9.41 -5.86 -5.83
CA MET A 140 -9.82 -4.56 -6.35
C MET A 140 -10.80 -4.72 -7.53
N ARG A 141 -10.47 -5.58 -8.49
CA ARG A 141 -11.33 -5.84 -9.66
C ARG A 141 -12.66 -6.48 -9.26
N CYS A 142 -12.64 -7.48 -8.40
CA CYS A 142 -13.85 -8.16 -7.92
C CYS A 142 -14.78 -7.18 -7.18
N ILE A 143 -14.21 -6.36 -6.28
CA ILE A 143 -14.98 -5.37 -5.52
C ILE A 143 -15.60 -4.32 -6.44
N TYR A 144 -14.84 -3.76 -7.37
CA TYR A 144 -15.35 -2.75 -8.29
C TYR A 144 -16.41 -3.29 -9.25
N ALA A 145 -16.33 -4.59 -9.61
CA ALA A 145 -17.33 -5.25 -10.43
C ALA A 145 -18.61 -5.64 -9.67
N THR A 146 -18.52 -5.88 -8.35
CA THR A 146 -19.62 -6.44 -7.55
C THR A 146 -20.33 -5.39 -6.72
N ARG A 147 -19.60 -4.52 -6.01
CA ARG A 147 -20.15 -3.54 -5.09
C ARG A 147 -21.27 -2.65 -5.67
N PRO A 148 -21.16 -2.14 -6.91
CA PRO A 148 -22.23 -1.32 -7.49
C PRO A 148 -23.55 -2.08 -7.70
N TYR A 149 -23.51 -3.40 -7.75
CA TYR A 149 -24.63 -4.27 -8.11
C TYR A 149 -25.07 -5.21 -6.98
N GLU A 150 -24.46 -5.14 -5.79
CA GLU A 150 -24.79 -6.01 -4.68
C GLU A 150 -26.28 -5.91 -4.31
N ALA A 151 -26.95 -7.06 -4.17
CA ALA A 151 -28.35 -7.12 -3.77
C ALA A 151 -28.54 -6.88 -2.26
N VAL A 152 -27.51 -7.24 -1.46
CA VAL A 152 -27.48 -7.01 -0.02
C VAL A 152 -26.41 -5.96 0.26
N PRO A 153 -26.78 -4.73 0.67
CA PRO A 153 -25.81 -3.66 0.94
C PRO A 153 -24.74 -4.09 1.94
N GLY A 154 -23.47 -3.90 1.55
CA GLY A 154 -22.32 -4.23 2.38
C GLY A 154 -21.78 -5.65 2.23
N SER A 155 -22.48 -6.56 1.55
CA SER A 155 -22.04 -7.96 1.36
C SER A 155 -20.69 -8.07 0.67
N THR A 156 -20.41 -7.20 -0.30
CA THR A 156 -19.10 -7.12 -0.99
C THR A 156 -17.99 -6.72 -0.03
N ASN A 157 -18.24 -5.78 0.87
CA ASN A 157 -17.25 -5.33 1.84
C ASN A 157 -16.94 -6.42 2.89
N GLU A 158 -17.95 -7.16 3.33
CA GLU A 158 -17.76 -8.27 4.27
C GLU A 158 -16.98 -9.41 3.62
N LEU A 159 -17.28 -9.75 2.36
CA LEU A 159 -16.49 -10.74 1.62
C LEU A 159 -15.04 -10.27 1.41
N HIS A 160 -14.84 -8.98 1.12
CA HIS A 160 -13.49 -8.39 1.04
C HIS A 160 -12.71 -8.58 2.33
N LYS A 161 -13.27 -8.19 3.49
CA LYS A 161 -12.63 -8.37 4.80
C LYS A 161 -12.24 -9.84 5.04
N LYS A 162 -13.14 -10.77 4.74
CA LYS A 162 -12.89 -12.21 4.86
C LYS A 162 -11.70 -12.65 4.01
N TRP A 163 -11.61 -12.19 2.76
CA TRP A 163 -10.49 -12.54 1.89
C TRP A 163 -9.19 -11.88 2.29
N VAL A 164 -9.21 -10.62 2.73
CA VAL A 164 -8.01 -9.97 3.29
C VAL A 164 -7.45 -10.78 4.46
N GLN A 165 -8.31 -11.22 5.39
CA GLN A 165 -7.87 -12.04 6.53
C GLN A 165 -7.30 -13.38 6.06
N LYS A 166 -8.00 -14.09 5.15
CA LYS A 166 -7.56 -15.39 4.60
C LYS A 166 -6.21 -15.29 3.89
N ILE A 167 -5.95 -14.21 3.15
CA ILE A 167 -4.68 -13.96 2.48
C ILE A 167 -3.60 -13.61 3.52
N THR A 168 -3.92 -12.76 4.50
CA THR A 168 -3.02 -12.42 5.60
C THR A 168 -2.54 -13.67 6.32
N ASP A 169 -3.45 -14.57 6.70
CA ASP A 169 -3.11 -15.83 7.34
C ASP A 169 -2.24 -16.73 6.45
N PHE A 170 -2.52 -16.73 5.14
CA PHE A 170 -1.75 -17.50 4.17
C PHE A 170 -0.32 -17.04 4.01
N VAL A 171 -0.06 -15.73 4.06
CA VAL A 171 1.29 -15.17 3.94
C VAL A 171 2.01 -15.02 5.29
N SER A 172 1.30 -15.12 6.41
CA SER A 172 1.84 -14.99 7.78
C SER A 172 2.62 -16.22 8.22
N THR A 173 3.57 -16.65 7.41
CA THR A 173 4.51 -17.72 7.69
C THR A 173 5.94 -17.21 7.45
N ASP A 174 6.93 -17.78 8.11
CA ASP A 174 8.34 -17.43 7.92
C ASP A 174 8.97 -18.07 6.65
N LYS A 175 8.23 -18.96 5.99
CA LYS A 175 8.68 -19.75 4.83
C LYS A 175 8.02 -19.31 3.53
N LEU A 176 8.52 -19.83 2.43
CA LEU A 176 7.86 -19.75 1.13
C LEU A 176 6.46 -20.38 1.21
N VAL A 177 5.51 -19.73 0.55
CA VAL A 177 4.13 -20.22 0.50
C VAL A 177 3.86 -21.05 -0.74
N SER A 178 2.87 -21.96 -0.64
CA SER A 178 2.55 -22.90 -1.73
C SER A 178 1.97 -22.18 -2.95
N HIS A 179 2.64 -22.30 -4.10
CA HIS A 179 2.14 -21.79 -5.38
C HIS A 179 0.82 -22.46 -5.82
N LYS A 180 0.64 -23.74 -5.50
CA LYS A 180 -0.63 -24.46 -5.77
C LYS A 180 -1.78 -23.83 -4.98
N LYS A 181 -1.56 -23.56 -3.69
CA LYS A 181 -2.55 -22.93 -2.82
C LYS A 181 -2.82 -21.47 -3.22
N TYR A 182 -1.79 -20.72 -3.63
CA TYR A 182 -1.94 -19.39 -4.20
C TYR A 182 -2.90 -19.39 -5.40
N LYS A 183 -2.68 -20.27 -6.39
CA LYS A 183 -3.57 -20.41 -7.56
C LYS A 183 -4.98 -20.83 -7.18
N GLN A 184 -5.11 -21.70 -6.19
CA GLN A 184 -6.41 -22.09 -5.65
C GLN A 184 -7.15 -20.88 -5.07
N TYR A 185 -6.48 -20.08 -4.24
CA TYR A 185 -7.07 -18.88 -3.63
C TYR A 185 -7.50 -17.83 -4.67
N CYS A 186 -6.71 -17.63 -5.73
CA CYS A 186 -7.13 -16.75 -6.82
C CYS A 186 -8.46 -17.18 -7.44
N ARG A 187 -8.64 -18.49 -7.69
CA ARG A 187 -9.87 -19.03 -8.27
C ARG A 187 -11.06 -18.96 -7.30
N GLU A 188 -10.86 -19.38 -6.05
CA GLU A 188 -11.89 -19.32 -5.02
C GLU A 188 -12.35 -17.89 -4.78
N MET A 189 -11.44 -16.93 -4.75
CA MET A 189 -11.75 -15.51 -4.58
C MET A 189 -12.68 -15.02 -5.69
N VAL A 190 -12.32 -15.23 -6.95
CA VAL A 190 -13.16 -14.82 -8.08
C VAL A 190 -14.52 -15.50 -7.99
N HIS A 191 -14.56 -16.80 -7.72
CA HIS A 191 -15.80 -17.55 -7.58
C HIS A 191 -16.70 -16.99 -6.46
N ASP A 192 -16.15 -16.72 -5.28
CA ASP A 192 -16.89 -16.20 -4.14
C ASP A 192 -17.55 -14.83 -4.45
N PHE A 193 -16.87 -13.98 -5.21
CA PHE A 193 -17.45 -12.71 -5.68
C PHE A 193 -18.46 -12.91 -6.81
N ASP A 194 -18.27 -13.90 -7.68
CA ASP A 194 -19.21 -14.18 -8.78
C ASP A 194 -20.55 -14.72 -8.31
N VAL A 195 -20.57 -15.50 -7.23
CA VAL A 195 -21.81 -16.06 -6.66
C VAL A 195 -22.55 -15.11 -5.70
N LEU A 196 -21.97 -13.94 -5.39
CA LEU A 196 -22.68 -12.93 -4.60
C LEU A 196 -23.96 -12.48 -5.31
N PRO A 197 -25.11 -12.44 -4.61
CA PRO A 197 -26.35 -11.96 -5.19
C PRO A 197 -26.23 -10.53 -5.72
N ARG A 198 -26.60 -10.33 -6.99
CA ARG A 198 -26.56 -9.04 -7.67
C ARG A 198 -27.93 -8.62 -8.16
N LEU A 199 -28.17 -7.32 -8.17
CA LEU A 199 -29.32 -6.71 -8.82
C LEU A 199 -29.16 -6.81 -10.34
N ASP A 200 -30.21 -7.18 -11.04
CA ASP A 200 -30.26 -7.16 -12.51
C ASP A 200 -30.57 -5.75 -13.01
N ILE A 201 -29.59 -4.86 -12.85
CA ILE A 201 -29.67 -3.47 -13.29
C ILE A 201 -28.41 -3.08 -14.06
N GLN A 202 -28.55 -2.21 -15.04
CA GLN A 202 -27.43 -1.65 -15.75
C GLN A 202 -27.14 -0.22 -15.25
N LYS A 203 -25.94 -0.02 -14.70
CA LYS A 203 -25.46 1.30 -14.26
C LYS A 203 -24.54 1.91 -15.31
N PRO A 204 -24.58 3.24 -15.48
CA PRO A 204 -23.68 3.93 -16.40
C PRO A 204 -22.24 3.79 -15.95
N LYS A 205 -21.32 3.59 -16.89
CA LYS A 205 -19.88 3.61 -16.64
C LYS A 205 -19.39 5.05 -16.65
N VAL A 206 -18.74 5.47 -15.58
CA VAL A 206 -18.16 6.81 -15.44
C VAL A 206 -16.65 6.67 -15.35
N GLY A 207 -15.93 7.36 -16.24
CA GLY A 207 -14.47 7.49 -16.18
C GLY A 207 -14.09 8.64 -15.25
N ILE A 208 -13.22 8.35 -14.28
CA ILE A 208 -12.62 9.38 -13.41
C ILE A 208 -11.21 9.64 -13.92
N VAL A 209 -10.93 10.90 -14.24
CA VAL A 209 -9.62 11.36 -14.72
C VAL A 209 -9.05 12.34 -13.71
N GLY A 210 -7.78 12.20 -13.37
CA GLY A 210 -7.11 13.06 -12.40
C GLY A 210 -5.90 12.41 -11.76
N GLU A 211 -5.60 12.81 -10.54
CA GLU A 211 -4.48 12.27 -9.75
C GLU A 211 -4.71 10.82 -9.32
N ILE A 212 -3.65 10.01 -9.36
CA ILE A 212 -3.71 8.57 -9.08
C ILE A 212 -4.27 8.27 -7.68
N LEU A 213 -3.95 9.08 -6.69
CA LEU A 213 -4.39 8.86 -5.31
C LEU A 213 -5.85 9.29 -5.04
N VAL A 214 -6.53 9.83 -6.03
CA VAL A 214 -7.96 10.19 -5.95
C VAL A 214 -8.87 9.05 -6.43
N LYS A 215 -8.30 7.99 -6.95
CA LYS A 215 -9.05 6.84 -7.50
C LYS A 215 -9.50 5.85 -6.43
#